data_a91c33ceb2539e3f70722ec357494bcd
#
_entry.id   a91c33ceb2539e3f70722ec357494bcd
#
_cell.length_a   1.000
_cell.length_b   1.000
_cell.length_c   1.000
_cell.angle_alpha   90.00
_cell.angle_beta   90.00
_cell.angle_gamma   90.00
#
_symmetry.space_group_name_H-M   'P 1'
#
loop_
_entity.id
_entity.type
_entity.pdbx_description
1 polymer ?
#
loop_
_entity_poly.entity_id
_entity_poly.type
_entity_poly.pdbx_seq_one_letter_code
_entity_poly.pdbx_strand_id
1 'polypeptide(L)'
;MDTKEIKLKFPIFKNKVNGKQLVYLDSANSSQKPKTVIDRISKFYSKEFSNVGRSVHSLAVTATNRFEETRDLMQRYVNAKSREEIIFTKNATEAINLVASTYGEKFIESGDEILITELEHHANYVPWHFIREKKGAIIKFAKCNDRGEVDIDEIKKLITNKTKIIAVTHISNVTGAIMPIKKIVDLASQKKIPVLVDGCQGAPHIKVDLSLIHISEPTRRTD
;
A
#
# COMPACT_ATOMS: atom_id res chain seq x y z
N MET A 1 -25.04 5.49 -9.10
CA MET A 1 -25.40 4.27 -8.34
C MET A 1 -26.14 4.71 -7.08
N ASP A 2 -27.34 4.16 -6.81
CA ASP A 2 -28.12 4.55 -5.64
C ASP A 2 -27.44 4.06 -4.35
N THR A 3 -27.23 4.97 -3.39
CA THR A 3 -26.61 4.65 -2.09
C THR A 3 -27.42 3.64 -1.28
N LYS A 4 -28.76 3.60 -1.46
CA LYS A 4 -29.64 2.61 -0.81
C LYS A 4 -29.34 1.20 -1.34
N GLU A 5 -29.19 1.04 -2.65
CA GLU A 5 -28.85 -0.24 -3.26
C GLU A 5 -27.47 -0.73 -2.85
N ILE A 6 -26.48 0.19 -2.71
CA ILE A 6 -25.16 -0.17 -2.21
C ILE A 6 -25.25 -0.68 -0.78
N LYS A 7 -25.96 0.01 0.11
CA LYS A 7 -26.11 -0.38 1.52
C LYS A 7 -26.72 -1.78 1.68
N LEU A 8 -27.65 -2.16 0.80
CA LEU A 8 -28.26 -3.50 0.83
C LEU A 8 -27.26 -4.64 0.59
N LYS A 9 -26.13 -4.36 -0.07
CA LYS A 9 -25.06 -5.34 -0.28
C LYS A 9 -24.23 -5.65 0.97
N PHE A 10 -24.36 -4.84 2.02
CA PHE A 10 -23.62 -4.98 3.27
C PHE A 10 -24.56 -5.42 4.40
N PRO A 11 -24.52 -6.69 4.83
CA PRO A 11 -25.45 -7.22 5.84
C PRO A 11 -25.42 -6.47 7.17
N ILE A 12 -24.28 -5.90 7.55
CA ILE A 12 -24.11 -5.16 8.80
C ILE A 12 -25.10 -4.00 8.95
N PHE A 13 -25.51 -3.35 7.85
CA PHE A 13 -26.44 -2.22 7.90
C PHE A 13 -27.90 -2.60 8.19
N LYS A 14 -28.20 -3.91 8.31
CA LYS A 14 -29.50 -4.37 8.86
C LYS A 14 -29.56 -4.22 10.37
N ASN A 15 -28.43 -4.09 11.04
CA ASN A 15 -28.37 -3.97 12.49
C ASN A 15 -28.82 -2.58 12.96
N LYS A 16 -29.39 -2.56 14.16
CA LYS A 16 -29.72 -1.33 14.89
C LYS A 16 -28.76 -1.17 16.07
N VAL A 17 -28.35 0.05 16.33
CA VAL A 17 -27.57 0.43 17.52
C VAL A 17 -28.41 1.40 18.33
N ASN A 18 -28.67 1.09 19.59
CA ASN A 18 -29.55 1.87 20.48
C ASN A 18 -30.94 2.13 19.85
N GLY A 19 -31.50 1.12 19.17
CA GLY A 19 -32.82 1.20 18.51
C GLY A 19 -32.83 1.98 17.18
N LYS A 20 -31.73 2.60 16.78
CA LYS A 20 -31.61 3.40 15.56
C LYS A 20 -30.83 2.65 14.47
N GLN A 21 -31.10 3.00 13.22
CA GLN A 21 -30.33 2.48 12.07
C GLN A 21 -28.84 2.74 12.26
N LEU A 22 -28.01 1.72 11.99
CA LEU A 22 -26.55 1.86 12.05
C LEU A 22 -26.06 2.91 11.05
N VAL A 23 -25.31 3.88 11.56
CA VAL A 23 -24.46 4.79 10.78
C VAL A 23 -23.01 4.44 11.08
N TYR A 24 -22.23 4.17 10.03
CA TYR A 24 -20.83 3.78 10.16
C TYR A 24 -19.94 4.73 9.35
N LEU A 25 -19.07 5.45 10.05
CA LEU A 25 -18.23 6.52 9.47
C LEU A 25 -16.71 6.24 9.65
N ASP A 26 -16.35 5.02 10.06
CA ASP A 26 -14.95 4.65 10.37
C ASP A 26 -14.36 3.70 9.31
N SER A 27 -14.71 3.89 8.04
CA SER A 27 -14.20 3.05 6.93
C SER A 27 -12.71 3.24 6.66
N ALA A 28 -12.13 4.37 7.06
CA ALA A 28 -10.69 4.61 6.93
C ALA A 28 -9.87 3.65 7.81
N ASN A 29 -10.41 3.29 8.98
CA ASN A 29 -9.80 2.33 9.89
C ASN A 29 -10.18 0.88 9.52
N SER A 30 -11.48 0.61 9.30
CA SER A 30 -11.95 -0.74 9.02
C SER A 30 -13.18 -0.74 8.12
N SER A 31 -13.03 -1.14 6.87
CA SER A 31 -14.14 -1.21 5.91
C SER A 31 -15.10 -2.37 6.22
N GLN A 32 -16.40 -2.14 6.13
CA GLN A 32 -17.42 -3.18 6.23
C GLN A 32 -17.35 -4.12 5.01
N LYS A 33 -17.79 -5.37 5.21
CA LYS A 33 -17.68 -6.40 4.19
C LYS A 33 -18.99 -6.60 3.45
N PRO A 34 -19.03 -6.53 2.11
CA PRO A 34 -20.21 -6.87 1.34
C PRO A 34 -20.50 -8.38 1.42
N LYS A 35 -21.76 -8.75 1.24
CA LYS A 35 -22.20 -10.16 1.28
C LYS A 35 -21.39 -11.06 0.36
N THR A 36 -21.03 -10.59 -0.81
CA THR A 36 -20.22 -11.34 -1.80
C THR A 36 -18.86 -11.78 -1.24
N VAL A 37 -18.20 -10.94 -0.44
CA VAL A 37 -16.92 -11.26 0.21
C VAL A 37 -17.13 -12.28 1.32
N ILE A 38 -18.18 -12.08 2.16
CA ILE A 38 -18.53 -13.02 3.24
C ILE A 38 -18.81 -14.40 2.67
N ASP A 39 -19.68 -14.48 1.64
CA ASP A 39 -20.05 -15.74 0.99
C ASP A 39 -18.82 -16.41 0.33
N ARG A 40 -17.92 -15.64 -0.28
CA ARG A 40 -16.70 -16.18 -0.90
C ARG A 40 -15.78 -16.81 0.13
N ILE A 41 -15.58 -16.16 1.27
CA ILE A 41 -14.78 -16.70 2.38
C ILE A 41 -15.43 -17.98 2.94
N SER A 42 -16.74 -17.95 3.20
CA SER A 42 -17.49 -19.12 3.69
C SER A 42 -17.41 -20.29 2.72
N LYS A 43 -17.57 -20.04 1.42
CA LYS A 43 -17.44 -21.07 0.37
C LYS A 43 -16.03 -21.66 0.34
N PHE A 44 -15.02 -20.83 0.45
CA PHE A 44 -13.63 -21.29 0.43
C PHE A 44 -13.37 -22.26 1.59
N TYR A 45 -13.67 -21.85 2.83
CA TYR A 45 -13.45 -22.69 3.99
C TYR A 45 -14.30 -23.95 4.00
N SER A 46 -15.54 -23.89 3.53
CA SER A 46 -16.45 -25.05 3.57
C SER A 46 -16.23 -26.05 2.41
N LYS A 47 -15.63 -25.66 1.30
CA LYS A 47 -15.59 -26.49 0.09
C LYS A 47 -14.26 -26.56 -0.66
N GLU A 48 -13.38 -25.58 -0.47
CA GLU A 48 -12.19 -25.43 -1.32
C GLU A 48 -10.88 -25.34 -0.51
N PHE A 49 -10.97 -25.30 0.82
CA PHE A 49 -9.81 -25.05 1.68
C PHE A 49 -8.81 -26.22 1.64
N SER A 50 -7.58 -25.87 1.32
CA SER A 50 -6.41 -26.74 1.43
C SER A 50 -5.14 -25.88 1.46
N ASN A 51 -3.99 -26.54 1.65
CA ASN A 51 -2.69 -25.89 1.52
C ASN A 51 -2.45 -25.41 0.08
N VAL A 52 -1.86 -24.24 -0.03
CA VAL A 52 -1.34 -23.69 -1.29
C VAL A 52 0.11 -24.17 -1.47
N GLY A 53 0.46 -24.65 -2.66
CA GLY A 53 1.83 -25.03 -2.99
C GLY A 53 1.95 -26.34 -3.77
N ARG A 54 2.92 -27.18 -3.41
CA ARG A 54 3.36 -28.34 -4.22
C ARG A 54 2.58 -29.64 -4.00
N SER A 55 1.43 -29.61 -3.33
CA SER A 55 0.62 -30.82 -3.14
C SER A 55 -0.12 -31.18 -4.42
N VAL A 56 -0.28 -32.49 -4.67
CA VAL A 56 -0.83 -33.01 -5.92
C VAL A 56 -2.30 -33.45 -5.84
N HIS A 57 -2.91 -33.46 -4.65
CA HIS A 57 -4.32 -33.80 -4.50
C HIS A 57 -5.25 -32.66 -4.97
N SER A 58 -6.46 -33.00 -5.42
CA SER A 58 -7.38 -32.07 -6.10
C SER A 58 -7.70 -30.79 -5.33
N LEU A 59 -7.88 -30.87 -4.00
CA LEU A 59 -8.17 -29.68 -3.18
C LEU A 59 -6.97 -28.71 -3.14
N ALA A 60 -5.73 -29.21 -3.02
CA ALA A 60 -4.55 -28.35 -3.02
C ALA A 60 -4.31 -27.71 -4.38
N VAL A 61 -4.54 -28.44 -5.47
CA VAL A 61 -4.48 -27.88 -6.83
C VAL A 61 -5.53 -26.77 -6.98
N THR A 62 -6.76 -27.00 -6.52
CA THR A 62 -7.82 -25.99 -6.56
C THR A 62 -7.44 -24.75 -5.73
N ALA A 63 -6.97 -24.94 -4.50
CA ALA A 63 -6.57 -23.82 -3.62
C ALA A 63 -5.41 -23.02 -4.23
N THR A 64 -4.41 -23.71 -4.81
CA THR A 64 -3.27 -23.08 -5.48
C THR A 64 -3.73 -22.27 -6.70
N ASN A 65 -4.58 -22.83 -7.55
CA ASN A 65 -5.10 -22.12 -8.71
C ASN A 65 -5.87 -20.86 -8.30
N ARG A 66 -6.71 -20.94 -7.25
CA ARG A 66 -7.45 -19.77 -6.72
C ARG A 66 -6.53 -18.67 -6.17
N PHE A 67 -5.46 -19.07 -5.50
CA PHE A 67 -4.46 -18.14 -5.01
C PHE A 67 -3.77 -17.41 -6.16
N GLU A 68 -3.35 -18.14 -7.19
CA GLU A 68 -2.67 -17.57 -8.36
C GLU A 68 -3.62 -16.73 -9.24
N GLU A 69 -4.88 -17.14 -9.42
CA GLU A 69 -5.93 -16.31 -10.07
C GLU A 69 -6.12 -14.98 -9.35
N THR A 70 -6.03 -14.99 -8.00
CA THR A 70 -6.12 -13.76 -7.20
C THR A 70 -4.91 -12.86 -7.45
N ARG A 71 -3.71 -13.43 -7.60
CA ARG A 71 -2.49 -12.69 -7.95
C ARG A 71 -2.64 -12.01 -9.31
N ASP A 72 -3.14 -12.72 -10.31
CA ASP A 72 -3.40 -12.17 -11.65
C ASP A 72 -4.46 -11.07 -11.62
N LEU A 73 -5.49 -11.23 -10.78
CA LEU A 73 -6.51 -10.19 -10.58
C LEU A 73 -5.90 -8.91 -9.99
N MET A 74 -5.07 -9.04 -8.95
CA MET A 74 -4.40 -7.91 -8.32
C MET A 74 -3.41 -7.23 -9.26
N GLN A 75 -2.66 -8.00 -10.04
CA GLN A 75 -1.76 -7.47 -11.08
C GLN A 75 -2.53 -6.56 -12.05
N ARG A 76 -3.68 -7.02 -12.56
CA ARG A 76 -4.54 -6.21 -13.45
C ARG A 76 -5.17 -5.01 -12.72
N TYR A 77 -5.58 -5.19 -11.46
CA TYR A 77 -6.22 -4.14 -10.68
C TYR A 77 -5.31 -2.92 -10.47
N VAL A 78 -4.03 -3.15 -10.21
CA VAL A 78 -3.03 -2.08 -10.01
C VAL A 78 -2.23 -1.77 -11.28
N ASN A 79 -2.54 -2.44 -12.41
CA ASN A 79 -1.80 -2.33 -13.67
C ASN A 79 -0.28 -2.54 -13.50
N ALA A 80 0.10 -3.54 -12.72
CA ALA A 80 1.49 -3.95 -12.60
C ALA A 80 1.94 -4.66 -13.89
N LYS A 81 3.22 -4.57 -14.24
CA LYS A 81 3.80 -5.13 -15.47
C LYS A 81 3.72 -6.66 -15.47
N SER A 82 3.91 -7.28 -14.32
CA SER A 82 4.03 -8.72 -14.17
C SER A 82 3.37 -9.17 -12.85
N ARG A 83 2.86 -10.41 -12.83
CA ARG A 83 2.28 -11.01 -11.62
C ARG A 83 3.30 -11.26 -10.52
N GLU A 84 4.57 -11.41 -10.88
CA GLU A 84 5.69 -11.59 -9.95
C GLU A 84 5.95 -10.34 -9.11
N GLU A 85 5.47 -9.18 -9.54
CA GLU A 85 5.51 -7.93 -8.78
C GLU A 85 4.48 -7.90 -7.62
N ILE A 86 3.52 -8.84 -7.60
CA ILE A 86 2.50 -8.92 -6.56
C ILE A 86 2.96 -9.82 -5.42
N ILE A 87 3.19 -9.23 -4.27
CA ILE A 87 3.55 -9.93 -3.03
C ILE A 87 2.41 -9.75 -2.03
N PHE A 88 1.84 -10.86 -1.56
CA PHE A 88 0.81 -10.82 -0.52
C PHE A 88 1.44 -10.79 0.86
N THR A 89 1.01 -9.83 1.66
CA THR A 89 1.35 -9.68 3.08
C THR A 89 0.08 -9.64 3.92
N LYS A 90 0.19 -9.73 5.24
CA LYS A 90 -0.97 -9.68 6.14
C LYS A 90 -1.67 -8.31 6.11
N ASN A 91 -0.88 -7.25 5.93
CA ASN A 91 -1.35 -5.86 5.91
C ASN A 91 -0.24 -4.95 5.38
N ALA A 92 -0.56 -3.67 5.18
CA ALA A 92 0.42 -2.68 4.72
C ALA A 92 1.57 -2.47 5.72
N THR A 93 1.33 -2.60 7.02
CA THR A 93 2.40 -2.51 8.04
C THR A 93 3.48 -3.57 7.79
N GLU A 94 3.09 -4.81 7.52
CA GLU A 94 4.05 -5.87 7.16
C GLU A 94 4.76 -5.55 5.85
N ALA A 95 4.04 -5.08 4.82
CA ALA A 95 4.62 -4.73 3.53
C ALA A 95 5.68 -3.62 3.65
N ILE A 96 5.40 -2.56 4.39
CA ILE A 96 6.33 -1.45 4.60
C ILE A 96 7.54 -1.92 5.44
N ASN A 97 7.30 -2.70 6.50
CA ASN A 97 8.39 -3.29 7.29
C ASN A 97 9.26 -4.24 6.45
N LEU A 98 8.68 -4.98 5.51
CA LEU A 98 9.45 -5.82 4.58
C LEU A 98 10.40 -4.95 3.73
N VAL A 99 9.93 -3.83 3.19
CA VAL A 99 10.80 -2.89 2.44
C VAL A 99 11.87 -2.29 3.34
N ALA A 100 11.53 -1.85 4.55
CA ALA A 100 12.50 -1.29 5.48
C ALA A 100 13.57 -2.32 5.88
N SER A 101 13.18 -3.57 6.20
CA SER A 101 14.09 -4.63 6.62
C SER A 101 14.90 -5.27 5.48
N THR A 102 14.51 -5.06 4.22
CA THR A 102 15.25 -5.57 3.06
C THR A 102 15.99 -4.44 2.36
N TYR A 103 15.28 -3.52 1.71
CA TYR A 103 15.87 -2.38 1.01
C TYR A 103 16.62 -1.46 1.98
N GLY A 104 15.97 -1.08 3.10
CA GLY A 104 16.58 -0.19 4.09
C GLY A 104 17.86 -0.76 4.67
N GLU A 105 17.85 -2.04 5.07
CA GLU A 105 19.04 -2.70 5.60
C GLU A 105 20.18 -2.83 4.56
N LYS A 106 19.84 -3.05 3.30
CA LYS A 106 20.82 -3.32 2.25
C LYS A 106 21.43 -2.06 1.66
N PHE A 107 20.65 -0.99 1.50
CA PHE A 107 21.05 0.15 0.67
C PHE A 107 21.17 1.48 1.43
N ILE A 108 20.78 1.53 2.71
CA ILE A 108 20.89 2.74 3.53
C ILE A 108 22.07 2.61 4.48
N GLU A 109 22.91 3.63 4.50
CA GLU A 109 24.10 3.73 5.34
C GLU A 109 24.06 4.98 6.22
N SER A 110 25.08 5.15 7.08
CA SER A 110 25.17 6.30 7.97
C SER A 110 25.25 7.62 7.18
N GLY A 111 24.41 8.58 7.56
CA GLY A 111 24.30 9.88 6.90
C GLY A 111 23.47 9.90 5.62
N ASP A 112 22.97 8.75 5.15
CA ASP A 112 21.96 8.68 4.07
C ASP A 112 20.61 9.22 4.54
N GLU A 113 19.80 9.70 3.62
CA GLU A 113 18.54 10.37 3.92
C GLU A 113 17.33 9.55 3.47
N ILE A 114 16.34 9.50 4.36
CA ILE A 114 15.00 8.93 4.12
C ILE A 114 14.03 10.10 4.13
N LEU A 115 13.35 10.36 3.01
CA LEU A 115 12.38 11.44 2.91
C LEU A 115 10.95 10.89 3.09
N ILE A 116 10.25 11.40 4.07
CA ILE A 116 8.84 11.10 4.36
C ILE A 116 8.05 12.41 4.50
N THR A 117 6.73 12.31 4.66
CA THR A 117 5.89 13.50 4.92
C THR A 117 5.36 13.51 6.36
N GLU A 118 4.88 14.66 6.82
CA GLU A 118 4.17 14.77 8.11
C GLU A 118 2.79 14.08 8.07
N LEU A 119 2.30 13.68 6.89
CA LEU A 119 1.00 13.03 6.70
C LEU A 119 1.04 11.51 6.83
N GLU A 120 2.22 10.94 7.11
CA GLU A 120 2.39 9.49 7.13
C GLU A 120 1.67 8.84 8.31
N HIS A 121 1.03 7.70 8.02
CA HIS A 121 0.61 6.79 9.08
C HIS A 121 1.83 6.19 9.79
N HIS A 122 1.70 5.87 11.08
CA HIS A 122 2.78 5.27 11.86
C HIS A 122 3.43 4.04 11.18
N ALA A 123 2.65 3.27 10.43
CA ALA A 123 3.17 2.12 9.68
C ALA A 123 4.23 2.51 8.65
N ASN A 124 4.15 3.74 8.08
CA ASN A 124 5.13 4.28 7.13
C ASN A 124 6.10 5.29 7.76
N TYR A 125 6.12 5.38 9.08
CA TYR A 125 7.02 6.25 9.82
C TYR A 125 7.96 5.44 10.72
N VAL A 126 7.40 4.58 11.58
CA VAL A 126 8.15 3.85 12.62
C VAL A 126 9.25 2.94 12.06
N PRO A 127 9.05 2.18 10.96
CA PRO A 127 10.10 1.33 10.42
C PRO A 127 11.36 2.12 10.00
N TRP A 128 11.19 3.33 9.50
CA TRP A 128 12.31 4.20 9.12
C TRP A 128 13.06 4.75 10.34
N HIS A 129 12.37 4.93 11.48
CA HIS A 129 13.03 5.24 12.75
C HIS A 129 13.98 4.12 13.18
N PHE A 130 13.59 2.86 13.06
CA PHE A 130 14.47 1.74 13.36
C PHE A 130 15.70 1.71 12.42
N ILE A 131 15.52 2.01 11.15
CA ILE A 131 16.64 2.14 10.21
C ILE A 131 17.55 3.31 10.64
N ARG A 132 16.98 4.46 11.00
CA ARG A 132 17.74 5.62 11.51
C ARG A 132 18.60 5.23 12.72
N GLU A 133 18.00 4.61 13.71
CA GLU A 133 18.71 4.23 14.95
C GLU A 133 19.80 3.20 14.69
N LYS A 134 19.51 2.21 13.85
CA LYS A 134 20.45 1.12 13.58
C LYS A 134 21.59 1.52 12.67
N LYS A 135 21.32 2.36 11.66
CA LYS A 135 22.26 2.68 10.58
C LYS A 135 22.85 4.09 10.67
N GLY A 136 22.30 4.97 11.50
CA GLY A 136 22.69 6.38 11.53
C GLY A 136 22.18 7.19 10.34
N ALA A 137 21.08 6.74 9.71
CA ALA A 137 20.41 7.48 8.65
C ALA A 137 19.69 8.72 9.19
N ILE A 138 19.35 9.65 8.31
CA ILE A 138 18.65 10.90 8.63
C ILE A 138 17.25 10.85 8.05
N ILE A 139 16.23 11.02 8.88
CA ILE A 139 14.85 11.16 8.41
C ILE A 139 14.55 12.64 8.17
N LYS A 140 14.12 12.96 6.95
CA LYS A 140 13.64 14.29 6.57
C LYS A 140 12.13 14.29 6.41
N PHE A 141 11.48 15.33 6.92
CA PHE A 141 10.03 15.48 6.88
C PHE A 141 9.65 16.61 5.93
N ALA A 142 8.91 16.29 4.87
CA ALA A 142 8.22 17.31 4.09
C ALA A 142 7.00 17.79 4.88
N LYS A 143 6.97 19.07 5.19
CA LYS A 143 5.94 19.69 6.03
C LYS A 143 4.63 19.85 5.26
N CYS A 144 3.53 19.69 5.95
CA CYS A 144 2.22 20.06 5.44
C CYS A 144 1.88 21.53 5.79
N ASN A 145 1.03 22.12 4.95
CA ASN A 145 0.45 23.43 5.21
C ASN A 145 -0.76 23.32 6.17
N ASP A 146 -1.37 24.45 6.52
CA ASP A 146 -2.53 24.53 7.42
C ASP A 146 -3.78 23.78 6.88
N ARG A 147 -3.79 23.44 5.60
CA ARG A 147 -4.85 22.61 4.97
C ARG A 147 -4.55 21.12 5.03
N GLY A 148 -3.40 20.72 5.60
CA GLY A 148 -2.96 19.33 5.64
C GLY A 148 -2.50 18.81 4.27
N GLU A 149 -1.97 19.66 3.41
CA GLU A 149 -1.44 19.31 2.09
C GLU A 149 0.07 19.51 2.06
N VAL A 150 0.79 18.65 1.36
CA VAL A 150 2.24 18.78 1.15
C VAL A 150 2.50 19.30 -0.25
N ASP A 151 3.21 20.43 -0.34
CA ASP A 151 3.61 21.01 -1.61
C ASP A 151 4.74 20.18 -2.25
N ILE A 152 4.66 20.00 -3.56
CA ILE A 152 5.70 19.32 -4.34
C ILE A 152 7.06 20.05 -4.25
N ASP A 153 7.05 21.37 -4.14
CA ASP A 153 8.28 22.15 -3.99
C ASP A 153 8.95 21.92 -2.66
N GLU A 154 8.19 21.61 -1.61
CA GLU A 154 8.77 21.20 -0.31
C GLU A 154 9.52 19.87 -0.44
N ILE A 155 8.92 18.89 -1.10
CA ILE A 155 9.57 17.60 -1.39
C ILE A 155 10.83 17.83 -2.23
N LYS A 156 10.75 18.65 -3.27
CA LYS A 156 11.88 18.98 -4.16
C LYS A 156 13.06 19.59 -3.44
N LYS A 157 12.82 20.52 -2.50
CA LYS A 157 13.88 21.16 -1.69
C LYS A 157 14.61 20.16 -0.79
N LEU A 158 13.91 19.14 -0.30
CA LEU A 158 14.46 18.16 0.64
C LEU A 158 15.26 17.04 -0.05
N ILE A 159 15.05 16.81 -1.35
CA ILE A 159 15.78 15.78 -2.11
C ILE A 159 17.22 16.23 -2.34
N THR A 160 18.19 15.43 -1.86
CA THR A 160 19.62 15.64 -2.05
C THR A 160 20.28 14.44 -2.72
N ASN A 161 21.60 14.47 -2.88
CA ASN A 161 22.38 13.32 -3.38
C ASN A 161 22.51 12.19 -2.34
N LYS A 162 22.12 12.44 -1.08
CA LYS A 162 22.10 11.46 0.00
C LYS A 162 20.73 10.80 0.16
N THR A 163 19.68 11.29 -0.50
CA THR A 163 18.34 10.71 -0.42
C THR A 163 18.33 9.34 -1.09
N LYS A 164 18.05 8.28 -0.31
CA LYS A 164 18.03 6.88 -0.76
C LYS A 164 16.65 6.33 -1.00
N ILE A 165 15.64 6.89 -0.35
CA ILE A 165 14.25 6.50 -0.54
C ILE A 165 13.32 7.66 -0.19
N ILE A 166 12.21 7.75 -0.90
CA ILE A 166 11.08 8.61 -0.56
C ILE A 166 9.92 7.68 -0.20
N ALA A 167 9.35 7.82 1.00
CA ALA A 167 8.23 7.00 1.45
C ALA A 167 7.05 7.91 1.80
N VAL A 168 5.96 7.81 1.03
CA VAL A 168 4.84 8.76 1.10
C VAL A 168 3.50 8.06 1.04
N THR A 169 2.51 8.60 1.76
CA THR A 169 1.12 8.16 1.62
C THR A 169 0.54 8.61 0.27
N HIS A 170 -0.36 7.82 -0.31
CA HIS A 170 -1.11 8.23 -1.50
C HIS A 170 -2.27 9.15 -1.16
N ILE A 171 -3.03 8.76 -0.14
CA ILE A 171 -4.12 9.57 0.45
C ILE A 171 -3.96 9.52 1.97
N SER A 172 -3.93 10.67 2.61
CA SER A 172 -3.83 10.72 4.07
C SER A 172 -5.09 10.13 4.72
N ASN A 173 -4.91 9.24 5.67
CA ASN A 173 -6.00 8.66 6.47
C ASN A 173 -6.61 9.68 7.45
N VAL A 174 -5.96 10.80 7.70
CA VAL A 174 -6.39 11.84 8.65
C VAL A 174 -7.06 12.99 7.90
N THR A 175 -6.37 13.58 6.93
CA THR A 175 -6.84 14.80 6.24
C THR A 175 -7.60 14.50 4.94
N GLY A 176 -7.40 13.30 4.35
CA GLY A 176 -7.92 12.97 3.02
C GLY A 176 -7.15 13.64 1.87
N ALA A 177 -6.07 14.36 2.17
CA ALA A 177 -5.23 14.99 1.15
C ALA A 177 -4.64 13.93 0.20
N ILE A 178 -4.72 14.19 -1.10
CA ILE A 178 -4.19 13.31 -2.15
C ILE A 178 -2.82 13.81 -2.57
N MET A 179 -1.82 12.96 -2.39
CA MET A 179 -0.45 13.28 -2.77
C MET A 179 -0.26 13.18 -4.30
N PRO A 180 0.49 14.11 -4.92
CA PRO A 180 0.75 14.11 -6.36
C PRO A 180 1.84 13.08 -6.72
N ILE A 181 1.54 11.78 -6.55
CA ILE A 181 2.51 10.66 -6.65
C ILE A 181 3.30 10.70 -7.96
N LYS A 182 2.62 10.94 -9.10
CA LYS A 182 3.31 11.01 -10.38
C LYS A 182 4.42 12.08 -10.38
N LYS A 183 4.13 13.29 -9.86
CA LYS A 183 5.14 14.36 -9.80
C LYS A 183 6.30 13.99 -8.87
N ILE A 184 6.01 13.31 -7.76
CA ILE A 184 7.04 12.83 -6.81
C ILE A 184 7.94 11.81 -7.49
N VAL A 185 7.36 10.85 -8.21
CA VAL A 185 8.10 9.82 -8.95
C VAL A 185 8.93 10.45 -10.07
N ASP A 186 8.38 11.40 -10.82
CA ASP A 186 9.10 12.12 -11.87
C ASP A 186 10.34 12.85 -11.32
N LEU A 187 10.23 13.47 -10.13
CA LEU A 187 11.38 14.10 -9.44
C LEU A 187 12.40 13.07 -8.95
N ALA A 188 11.93 11.99 -8.33
CA ALA A 188 12.78 10.95 -7.76
C ALA A 188 13.55 10.19 -8.85
N SER A 189 12.89 9.91 -9.99
CA SER A 189 13.47 9.17 -11.11
C SER A 189 14.68 9.88 -11.74
N GLN A 190 14.69 11.21 -11.78
CA GLN A 190 15.83 12.00 -12.25
C GLN A 190 17.12 11.73 -11.45
N LYS A 191 16.96 11.30 -10.20
CA LYS A 191 18.06 10.94 -9.29
C LYS A 191 18.13 9.45 -8.97
N LYS A 192 17.34 8.62 -9.66
CA LYS A 192 17.24 7.17 -9.44
C LYS A 192 16.87 6.79 -7.99
N ILE A 193 16.05 7.61 -7.35
CA ILE A 193 15.57 7.38 -5.97
C ILE A 193 14.28 6.57 -6.03
N PRO A 194 14.18 5.41 -5.36
CA PRO A 194 12.93 4.66 -5.28
C PRO A 194 11.89 5.41 -4.44
N VAL A 195 10.63 5.26 -4.83
CA VAL A 195 9.49 5.82 -4.11
C VAL A 195 8.63 4.67 -3.59
N LEU A 196 8.48 4.58 -2.26
CA LEU A 196 7.49 3.73 -1.62
C LEU A 196 6.21 4.53 -1.43
N VAL A 197 5.10 3.99 -1.92
CA VAL A 197 3.77 4.62 -1.77
C VAL A 197 2.90 3.77 -0.86
N ASP A 198 2.51 4.32 0.29
CA ASP A 198 1.45 3.73 1.11
C ASP A 198 0.09 3.98 0.46
N GLY A 199 -0.42 2.94 -0.20
CA GLY A 199 -1.69 2.96 -0.93
C GLY A 199 -2.91 2.56 -0.11
N CYS A 200 -2.82 2.44 1.22
CA CYS A 200 -3.92 1.95 2.07
C CYS A 200 -5.26 2.66 1.83
N GLN A 201 -5.22 3.99 1.77
CA GLN A 201 -6.41 4.79 1.48
C GLN A 201 -6.58 5.07 -0.01
N GLY A 202 -5.49 5.01 -0.79
CA GLY A 202 -5.55 5.25 -2.24
C GLY A 202 -6.23 4.12 -3.01
N ALA A 203 -5.77 2.89 -2.81
CA ALA A 203 -6.21 1.73 -3.60
C ALA A 203 -7.73 1.46 -3.56
N PRO A 204 -8.47 1.62 -2.43
CA PRO A 204 -9.91 1.43 -2.42
C PRO A 204 -10.72 2.60 -3.00
N HIS A 205 -10.16 3.80 -3.14
CA HIS A 205 -10.89 5.02 -3.47
C HIS A 205 -10.61 5.57 -4.86
N ILE A 206 -9.41 5.38 -5.38
CA ILE A 206 -9.00 5.88 -6.70
C ILE A 206 -8.33 4.77 -7.49
N LYS A 207 -8.32 4.92 -8.82
CA LYS A 207 -7.59 3.99 -9.69
C LYS A 207 -6.09 4.13 -9.43
N VAL A 208 -5.45 3.03 -9.05
CA VAL A 208 -4.00 2.92 -8.97
C VAL A 208 -3.47 2.36 -10.29
N ASP A 209 -2.42 2.97 -10.81
CA ASP A 209 -1.77 2.55 -12.04
C ASP A 209 -0.25 2.55 -11.84
N LEU A 210 0.30 1.37 -11.59
CA LEU A 210 1.73 1.22 -11.34
C LEU A 210 2.58 1.43 -12.59
N SER A 211 2.01 1.33 -13.80
CA SER A 211 2.75 1.62 -15.03
C SER A 211 3.21 3.08 -15.12
N LEU A 212 2.49 3.99 -14.44
CA LEU A 212 2.85 5.41 -14.35
C LEU A 212 3.91 5.71 -13.29
N ILE A 213 4.24 4.71 -12.46
CA ILE A 213 5.12 4.84 -11.28
C ILE A 213 6.42 4.04 -11.49
N HIS A 214 6.58 3.35 -12.62
CA HIS A 214 7.78 2.55 -12.89
C HIS A 214 9.02 3.43 -12.93
N ILE A 215 9.89 3.20 -11.95
CA ILE A 215 11.31 3.45 -12.09
C ILE A 215 11.84 2.36 -13.03
N SER A 216 12.40 2.75 -14.17
CA SER A 216 13.14 1.83 -15.04
C SER A 216 14.10 1.02 -14.17
N GLU A 217 14.01 -0.32 -14.21
CA GLU A 217 14.97 -1.20 -13.54
C GLU A 217 16.40 -0.73 -13.85
N PRO A 218 17.28 -0.73 -12.84
CA PRO A 218 18.71 -0.70 -13.15
C PRO A 218 18.97 -1.94 -14.01
N THR A 219 19.40 -1.70 -15.25
CA THR A 219 19.83 -2.74 -16.18
C THR A 219 20.64 -3.78 -15.40
N ARG A 220 20.16 -5.04 -15.34
CA ARG A 220 20.98 -6.17 -14.92
C ARG A 220 22.26 -6.08 -15.74
N ARG A 221 23.38 -5.81 -15.09
CA ARG A 221 24.67 -6.12 -15.70
C ARG A 221 24.67 -7.64 -15.88
N THR A 222 24.59 -8.07 -17.10
CA THR A 222 25.01 -9.39 -17.53
C THR A 222 26.52 -9.33 -17.57
N ASP A 223 27.15 -9.75 -16.49
CA ASP A 223 28.52 -10.23 -16.46
C ASP A 223 28.49 -11.72 -16.20
#